data_795d2ef69c1e67a13159265e6f45fc64
#
_entry.id   795d2ef69c1e67a13159265e6f45fc64
#
_cell.length_a   1.000
_cell.length_b   1.000
_cell.length_c   1.000
_cell.angle_alpha   90.00
_cell.angle_beta   90.00
_cell.angle_gamma   90.00
#
_symmetry.space_group_name_H-M   'P 1'
#
loop_
_entity.id
_entity.type
_entity.pdbx_description
1 polymer ?
#
loop_
_entity_poly.entity_id
_entity_poly.type
_entity_poly.pdbx_seq_one_letter_code
_entity_poly.pdbx_strand_id
1 'polypeptide(L)'
;MSNYAFARLEEIGEVDDGREPFRAVRHHFGITSFGVNAWKAENAGDRIINEHDEAEDGEEELYVVQTGRARFVIDGEQVDAPAPSFVFVRPGVKRTAFAEEPETLVLALGGRPGK
;
A
#
# COMPACT_ATOMS: atom_id res chain seq x y z
N MET A 1 -30.08 -2.25 -5.52
CA MET A 1 -28.65 -1.89 -5.38
C MET A 1 -28.37 -1.34 -3.98
N SER A 2 -27.37 -1.88 -3.33
CA SER A 2 -27.00 -1.44 -1.99
C SER A 2 -26.21 -0.13 -2.05
N ASN A 3 -26.37 0.70 -1.02
CA ASN A 3 -25.62 1.94 -0.89
C ASN A 3 -24.23 1.73 -0.31
N TYR A 4 -23.90 0.50 0.07
CA TYR A 4 -22.61 0.18 0.66
C TYR A 4 -22.23 -1.27 0.35
N ALA A 5 -20.95 -1.57 0.58
CA ALA A 5 -20.44 -2.93 0.49
C ALA A 5 -19.44 -3.16 1.62
N PHE A 6 -19.32 -4.40 2.03
CA PHE A 6 -18.42 -4.80 3.12
C PHE A 6 -17.65 -6.04 2.71
N ALA A 7 -16.36 -6.10 3.01
CA ALA A 7 -15.57 -7.30 2.86
C ALA A 7 -14.44 -7.31 3.88
N ARG A 8 -14.11 -8.49 4.36
CA ARG A 8 -12.93 -8.68 5.20
C ARG A 8 -11.72 -8.82 4.27
N LEU A 9 -10.54 -8.52 4.77
CA LEU A 9 -9.31 -8.56 3.98
C LEU A 9 -9.16 -9.89 3.23
N GLU A 10 -9.34 -11.00 3.91
CA GLU A 10 -9.16 -12.34 3.34
C GLU A 10 -10.21 -12.71 2.28
N GLU A 11 -11.28 -11.94 2.18
CA GLU A 11 -12.31 -12.14 1.15
C GLU A 11 -11.98 -11.41 -0.15
N ILE A 12 -10.99 -10.53 -0.12
CA ILE A 12 -10.56 -9.75 -1.29
C ILE A 12 -9.49 -10.53 -2.03
N GLY A 13 -9.65 -10.67 -3.34
CA GLY A 13 -8.74 -11.47 -4.15
C GLY A 13 -7.32 -10.96 -4.11
N GLU A 14 -6.36 -11.89 -4.02
CA GLU A 14 -4.94 -11.56 -4.08
C GLU A 14 -4.47 -11.56 -5.52
N VAL A 15 -3.68 -10.56 -5.89
CA VAL A 15 -3.10 -10.42 -7.22
C VAL A 15 -1.60 -10.62 -7.11
N ASP A 16 -1.07 -11.48 -7.98
CA ASP A 16 0.36 -11.72 -8.09
C ASP A 16 0.74 -11.49 -9.56
N ASP A 17 1.16 -10.27 -9.87
CA ASP A 17 1.44 -9.84 -11.24
C ASP A 17 2.91 -9.50 -11.47
N GLY A 18 3.80 -10.06 -10.66
CA GLY A 18 5.23 -9.79 -10.74
C GLY A 18 5.71 -8.77 -9.71
N ARG A 19 4.77 -8.07 -9.06
CA ARG A 19 5.04 -7.24 -7.89
C ARG A 19 4.82 -8.08 -6.63
N GLU A 20 5.05 -7.51 -5.47
CA GLU A 20 4.67 -8.17 -4.22
C GLU A 20 3.17 -8.42 -4.24
N PRO A 21 2.72 -9.63 -3.87
CA PRO A 21 1.28 -9.94 -3.88
C PRO A 21 0.49 -8.97 -3.01
N PHE A 22 -0.67 -8.56 -3.51
CA PHE A 22 -1.50 -7.58 -2.81
C PHE A 22 -2.98 -7.92 -2.94
N ARG A 23 -3.77 -7.42 -1.99
CA ARG A 23 -5.22 -7.55 -2.04
C ARG A 23 -5.76 -6.35 -2.81
N ALA A 24 -6.45 -6.61 -3.91
CA ALA A 24 -6.93 -5.58 -4.85
C ALA A 24 -8.23 -4.96 -4.35
N VAL A 25 -8.15 -4.13 -3.33
CA VAL A 25 -9.30 -3.53 -2.66
C VAL A 25 -10.13 -2.69 -3.62
N ARG A 26 -9.46 -1.82 -4.37
CA ARG A 26 -10.12 -0.97 -5.36
C ARG A 26 -10.96 -1.80 -6.34
N HIS A 27 -10.34 -2.85 -6.86
CA HIS A 27 -10.96 -3.70 -7.86
C HIS A 27 -12.17 -4.44 -7.30
N HIS A 28 -12.03 -4.94 -6.08
CA HIS A 28 -13.08 -5.69 -5.41
C HIS A 28 -14.36 -4.87 -5.26
N PHE A 29 -14.24 -3.60 -4.89
CA PHE A 29 -15.39 -2.73 -4.66
C PHE A 29 -15.78 -1.91 -5.89
N GLY A 30 -14.99 -1.91 -6.96
CA GLY A 30 -15.26 -1.09 -8.14
C GLY A 30 -15.08 0.41 -7.88
N ILE A 31 -14.11 0.76 -7.04
CA ILE A 31 -13.83 2.16 -6.72
C ILE A 31 -13.23 2.86 -7.94
N THR A 32 -13.77 4.00 -8.33
CA THR A 32 -13.32 4.73 -9.51
C THR A 32 -12.57 6.02 -9.23
N SER A 33 -12.71 6.59 -8.03
CA SER A 33 -12.15 7.90 -7.71
C SER A 33 -10.74 7.87 -7.17
N PHE A 34 -10.32 6.74 -6.60
CA PHE A 34 -8.97 6.62 -6.04
C PHE A 34 -8.53 5.16 -6.05
N GLY A 35 -7.23 4.94 -5.97
CA GLY A 35 -6.68 3.61 -5.84
C GLY A 35 -6.50 3.24 -4.38
N VAL A 36 -6.75 1.99 -4.04
CA VAL A 36 -6.46 1.44 -2.72
C VAL A 36 -6.17 -0.04 -2.84
N ASN A 37 -5.08 -0.46 -2.22
CA ASN A 37 -4.69 -1.87 -2.16
C ASN A 37 -4.08 -2.15 -0.79
N ALA A 38 -4.03 -3.42 -0.44
CA ALA A 38 -3.48 -3.85 0.85
C ALA A 38 -2.41 -4.91 0.65
N TRP A 39 -1.33 -4.80 1.41
CA TRP A 39 -0.26 -5.79 1.46
C TRP A 39 -0.12 -6.26 2.89
N LYS A 40 -0.08 -7.57 3.08
CA LYS A 40 0.14 -8.16 4.40
C LYS A 40 1.37 -9.07 4.33
N ALA A 41 2.41 -8.72 5.05
CA ALA A 41 3.62 -9.54 5.13
C ALA A 41 3.41 -10.62 6.18
N GLU A 42 3.82 -11.85 5.86
CA GLU A 42 3.75 -12.94 6.81
C GLU A 42 4.92 -12.93 7.76
N ASN A 43 6.09 -12.52 7.28
CA ASN A 43 7.35 -12.62 8.03
C ASN A 43 8.08 -11.29 8.11
N ALA A 44 8.79 -11.09 9.21
CA ALA A 44 9.74 -9.98 9.30
C ALA A 44 10.79 -10.12 8.20
N GLY A 45 11.16 -9.02 7.56
CA GLY A 45 12.10 -9.00 6.46
C GLY A 45 11.47 -9.07 5.08
N ASP A 46 10.21 -9.46 4.98
CA ASP A 46 9.53 -9.51 3.69
C ASP A 46 9.39 -8.12 3.11
N ARG A 47 9.63 -7.99 1.79
CA ARG A 47 9.34 -6.73 1.10
C ARG A 47 7.83 -6.63 0.91
N ILE A 48 7.28 -5.47 1.27
CA ILE A 48 5.85 -5.21 1.16
C ILE A 48 5.55 -4.42 -0.11
N ILE A 49 6.29 -3.32 -0.31
CA ILE A 49 6.09 -2.43 -1.46
C ILE A 49 7.30 -2.55 -2.37
N ASN A 50 7.08 -2.92 -3.62
CA ASN A 50 8.14 -2.97 -4.61
C ASN A 50 8.68 -1.56 -4.86
N GLU A 51 9.95 -1.46 -5.21
CA GLU A 51 10.57 -0.15 -5.47
C GLU A 51 9.98 0.47 -6.74
N HIS A 52 9.44 1.69 -6.62
CA HIS A 52 8.86 2.43 -7.74
C HIS A 52 8.71 3.90 -7.39
N ASP A 53 8.31 4.75 -8.33
CA ASP A 53 8.26 6.18 -8.10
C ASP A 53 6.97 6.89 -8.51
N GLU A 54 6.05 6.25 -9.21
CA GLU A 54 4.80 6.84 -9.70
C GLU A 54 4.99 8.08 -10.59
N ALA A 55 6.18 8.25 -11.15
CA ALA A 55 6.46 9.43 -11.99
C ALA A 55 5.58 9.48 -13.24
N GLU A 56 5.35 8.32 -13.86
CA GLU A 56 4.54 8.22 -15.07
C GLU A 56 3.07 8.53 -14.81
N ASP A 57 2.53 7.97 -13.74
CA ASP A 57 1.11 8.13 -13.40
C ASP A 57 0.80 9.46 -12.75
N GLY A 58 1.79 10.10 -12.15
CA GLY A 58 1.59 11.36 -11.45
C GLY A 58 0.75 11.21 -10.19
N GLU A 59 0.69 10.01 -9.62
CA GLU A 59 -0.11 9.76 -8.42
C GLU A 59 0.65 10.07 -7.15
N GLU A 60 -0.02 10.75 -6.23
CA GLU A 60 0.46 10.84 -4.87
C GLU A 60 -0.11 9.67 -4.08
N GLU A 61 0.65 9.15 -3.11
CA GLU A 61 0.24 7.98 -2.35
C GLU A 61 0.35 8.21 -0.85
N LEU A 62 -0.67 7.73 -0.15
CA LEU A 62 -0.65 7.67 1.31
C LEU A 62 -0.58 6.20 1.71
N TYR A 63 0.49 5.83 2.40
CA TYR A 63 0.61 4.49 2.96
C TYR A 63 0.15 4.54 4.42
N VAL A 64 -0.66 3.58 4.81
CA VAL A 64 -1.15 3.44 6.18
C VAL A 64 -0.59 2.14 6.74
N VAL A 65 0.27 2.24 7.75
CA VAL A 65 0.76 1.05 8.46
C VAL A 65 -0.27 0.73 9.53
N GLN A 66 -1.10 -0.27 9.25
CA GLN A 66 -2.27 -0.59 10.05
C GLN A 66 -1.92 -1.48 11.24
N THR A 67 -1.06 -2.47 11.02
CA THR A 67 -0.57 -3.37 12.06
C THR A 67 0.92 -3.60 11.86
N GLY A 68 1.60 -3.99 12.90
CA GLY A 68 3.03 -4.33 12.83
C GLY A 68 3.93 -3.12 12.73
N ARG A 69 4.98 -3.26 11.95
CA ARG A 69 5.99 -2.21 11.79
C ARG A 69 6.65 -2.34 10.42
N ALA A 70 6.71 -1.24 9.69
CA ALA A 70 7.34 -1.20 8.38
C ALA A 70 8.56 -0.28 8.39
N ARG A 71 9.49 -0.57 7.50
CA ARG A 71 10.64 0.30 7.24
C ARG A 71 10.56 0.72 5.78
N PHE A 72 10.31 1.99 5.56
CA PHE A 72 10.29 2.55 4.21
C PHE A 72 11.68 3.05 3.86
N VAL A 73 12.04 2.93 2.58
CA VAL A 73 13.22 3.59 2.04
C VAL A 73 12.72 4.54 0.97
N ILE A 74 12.87 5.85 1.23
CA ILE A 74 12.32 6.91 0.39
C ILE A 74 13.47 7.78 -0.09
N ASP A 75 13.77 7.72 -1.40
CA ASP A 75 14.94 8.39 -1.99
C ASP A 75 16.22 8.11 -1.18
N GLY A 76 16.38 6.84 -0.76
CA GLY A 76 17.55 6.41 0.01
C GLY A 76 17.48 6.67 1.51
N GLU A 77 16.48 7.41 1.99
CA GLU A 77 16.33 7.70 3.41
C GLU A 77 15.41 6.67 4.08
N GLN A 78 15.87 6.13 5.20
CA GLN A 78 15.09 5.13 5.93
C GLN A 78 14.10 5.81 6.89
N VAL A 79 12.85 5.32 6.85
CA VAL A 79 11.78 5.84 7.70
C VAL A 79 11.18 4.67 8.46
N ASP A 80 11.27 4.73 9.78
CA ASP A 80 10.68 3.71 10.67
C ASP A 80 9.21 4.05 10.89
N ALA A 81 8.34 3.10 10.57
CA ALA A 81 6.89 3.34 10.61
C ALA A 81 6.18 2.26 11.43
N PRO A 82 6.17 2.40 12.77
CA PRO A 82 5.39 1.49 13.61
C PRO A 82 3.91 1.82 13.52
N ALA A 83 3.07 0.79 13.52
CA ALA A 83 1.61 0.97 13.45
C ALA A 83 1.07 1.57 14.75
N PRO A 84 0.01 2.38 14.69
CA PRO A 84 -0.55 2.94 13.47
C PRO A 84 0.20 4.19 13.03
N SER A 85 0.54 4.28 11.75
CA SER A 85 1.26 5.45 11.25
C SER A 85 0.96 5.65 9.76
N PHE A 86 1.35 6.82 9.25
CA PHE A 86 1.07 7.22 7.88
C PHE A 86 2.36 7.70 7.22
N VAL A 87 2.56 7.30 5.97
CA VAL A 87 3.69 7.77 5.18
C VAL A 87 3.14 8.32 3.87
N PHE A 88 3.35 9.60 3.61
CA PHE A 88 2.89 10.24 2.38
C PHE A 88 4.06 10.41 1.43
N VAL A 89 3.86 10.01 0.16
CA VAL A 89 4.93 10.08 -0.85
C VAL A 89 4.40 10.78 -2.09
N ARG A 90 5.10 11.81 -2.53
CA ARG A 90 4.74 12.56 -3.73
C ARG A 90 5.13 11.79 -4.99
N PRO A 91 4.49 12.11 -6.13
CA PRO A 91 4.90 11.50 -7.42
C PRO A 91 6.37 11.78 -7.71
N GLY A 92 7.04 10.83 -8.34
CA GLY A 92 8.43 10.99 -8.74
C GLY A 92 9.45 10.67 -7.67
N VAL A 93 9.00 10.42 -6.44
CA VAL A 93 9.88 10.08 -5.34
C VAL A 93 9.96 8.55 -5.24
N LYS A 94 11.16 8.00 -5.32
CA LYS A 94 11.36 6.56 -5.26
C LYS A 94 11.09 6.02 -3.86
N ARG A 95 10.33 4.94 -3.76
CA ARG A 95 10.01 4.32 -2.47
C ARG A 95 9.98 2.82 -2.56
N THR A 96 10.27 2.17 -1.44
CA THR A 96 10.04 0.75 -1.20
C THR A 96 9.80 0.56 0.29
N ALA A 97 9.28 -0.59 0.69
CA ALA A 97 9.03 -0.85 2.10
C ALA A 97 9.19 -2.33 2.45
N PHE A 98 9.65 -2.57 3.66
CA PHE A 98 9.88 -3.91 4.20
C PHE A 98 9.17 -4.05 5.54
N ALA A 99 8.73 -5.26 5.85
CA ALA A 99 8.16 -5.55 7.17
C ALA A 99 9.30 -5.74 8.17
N GLU A 100 9.17 -5.11 9.33
CA GLU A 100 10.11 -5.33 10.44
C GLU A 100 9.55 -6.33 11.44
N GLU A 101 8.23 -6.61 11.36
CA GLU A 101 7.55 -7.56 12.22
C GLU A 101 6.64 -8.45 11.37
N PRO A 102 6.34 -9.68 11.85
CA PRO A 102 5.36 -10.52 11.16
C PRO A 102 4.00 -9.86 11.17
N GLU A 103 3.16 -10.21 10.20
CA GLU A 103 1.78 -9.75 10.10
C GLU A 103 1.65 -8.24 9.94
N THR A 104 2.68 -7.58 9.41
CA THR A 104 2.61 -6.15 9.10
C THR A 104 1.66 -5.94 7.94
N LEU A 105 0.65 -5.09 8.15
CA LEU A 105 -0.37 -4.76 7.16
C LEU A 105 -0.22 -3.31 6.76
N VAL A 106 -0.05 -3.08 5.46
CA VAL A 106 0.07 -1.73 4.89
C VAL A 106 -1.00 -1.54 3.84
N LEU A 107 -1.72 -0.43 3.93
CA LEU A 107 -2.66 -0.01 2.90
C LEU A 107 -2.01 1.11 2.10
N ALA A 108 -2.22 1.12 0.79
CA ALA A 108 -1.78 2.24 -0.05
C ALA A 108 -3.01 2.86 -0.70
N LEU A 109 -3.17 4.17 -0.52
CA LEU A 109 -4.23 4.94 -1.15
C LEU A 109 -3.56 5.93 -2.10
N GLY A 110 -4.02 5.97 -3.34
CA GLY A 110 -3.38 6.83 -4.33
C GLY A 110 -4.38 7.51 -5.23
N GLY A 111 -3.97 8.66 -5.75
CA GLY A 111 -4.77 9.42 -6.69
C GLY A 111 -3.95 10.53 -7.32
N ARG A 112 -4.47 11.09 -8.40
CA ARG A 112 -3.81 12.21 -9.06
C ARG A 112 -4.27 13.51 -8.45
N PRO A 113 -3.32 14.43 -8.20
CA PRO A 113 -3.70 15.75 -7.68
C PRO A 113 -4.76 16.41 -8.56
N GLY A 114 -5.73 17.03 -7.94
CA GLY A 114 -6.80 17.74 -8.64
C GLY A 114 -7.91 16.86 -9.19
N LYS A 115 -7.97 15.61 -8.80
CA LYS A 115 -9.00 14.66 -9.26
C LYS A 115 -9.96 14.28 -8.16
#